data_9e74ad51586a8cf21644d65fb3ace58d
#
_entry.id   9e74ad51586a8cf21644d65fb3ace58d
#
_cell.length_a   1.000
_cell.length_b   1.000
_cell.length_c   1.000
_cell.angle_alpha   90.00
_cell.angle_beta   90.00
_cell.angle_gamma   90.00
#
_symmetry.space_group_name_H-M   'P 1'
#
loop_
_entity.id
_entity.type
_entity.pdbx_description
1 polymer ?
#
loop_
_entity_poly.entity_id
_entity_poly.type
_entity_poly.pdbx_seq_one_letter_code
_entity_poly.pdbx_strand_id
1 'polypeptide(L)'
;MKRLFTLVAALMLGLLPLKAQELVVFSSEHLHCNDSVLVYSPTSQIMARELPTLFLLHGYSGCYADWGRHMDLQAVCDATGFRIVCPDGFYKSWYLNDANPENMQWRSFFWEECWPLLDARYGFAPEKTFIDGLSMGGHGAMNLFLDHPERFRGAGSMSGILALHHSGGSRQIIPAILGVEDIEDPVVAAQSAVNRLGRIKEICGDAPKLIVVSCGLQDKFLPATEEFVAALKDSGYKYVVLYSPEAHTWTYWTWVLPLHLKFFGEAL
;
A
#
# COMPACT_ATOMS: atom_id res chain seq x y z
N MET A 1 17.87 13.66 21.50
CA MET A 1 16.81 13.07 22.35
C MET A 1 15.70 12.41 21.52
N LYS A 2 15.18 13.03 20.46
CA LYS A 2 14.08 12.50 19.63
C LYS A 2 14.33 11.08 19.07
N ARG A 3 15.50 10.83 18.46
CA ARG A 3 15.88 9.48 17.93
C ARG A 3 15.98 8.40 19.02
N LEU A 4 16.24 8.77 20.26
CA LEU A 4 16.33 7.84 21.38
C LEU A 4 14.94 7.36 21.82
N PHE A 5 13.92 8.24 21.76
CA PHE A 5 12.54 7.89 22.09
C PHE A 5 11.92 6.92 21.08
N THR A 6 12.17 7.12 19.78
CA THR A 6 11.70 6.20 18.74
C THR A 6 12.36 4.82 18.87
N LEU A 7 13.64 4.77 19.19
CA LEU A 7 14.38 3.53 19.40
C LEU A 7 13.89 2.76 20.64
N VAL A 8 13.57 3.48 21.73
CA VAL A 8 13.04 2.88 22.98
C VAL A 8 11.64 2.35 22.79
N ALA A 9 10.77 3.06 22.04
CA ALA A 9 9.43 2.58 21.72
C ALA A 9 9.47 1.32 20.83
N ALA A 10 10.34 1.28 19.83
CA ALA A 10 10.57 0.11 18.99
C ALA A 10 11.09 -1.09 19.80
N LEU A 11 11.98 -0.85 20.76
CA LEU A 11 12.54 -1.89 21.63
C LEU A 11 11.47 -2.47 22.58
N MET A 12 10.60 -1.62 23.14
CA MET A 12 9.52 -2.07 24.03
C MET A 12 8.43 -2.86 23.30
N LEU A 13 8.07 -2.45 22.08
CA LEU A 13 7.07 -3.17 21.28
C LEU A 13 7.58 -4.56 20.87
N GLY A 14 8.87 -4.70 20.58
CA GLY A 14 9.53 -5.98 20.26
C GLY A 14 9.53 -7.01 21.39
N LEU A 15 9.29 -6.59 22.64
CA LEU A 15 9.24 -7.47 23.81
C LEU A 15 7.83 -8.01 24.11
N LEU A 16 6.77 -7.47 23.47
CA LEU A 16 5.42 -7.98 23.64
C LEU A 16 5.21 -9.27 22.83
N PRO A 17 4.46 -10.25 23.37
CA PRO A 17 4.16 -11.46 22.62
C PRO A 17 3.37 -11.13 21.35
N LEU A 18 3.72 -11.77 20.23
CA LEU A 18 2.96 -11.68 18.99
C LEU A 18 1.60 -12.38 19.14
N LYS A 19 0.59 -11.85 18.46
CA LYS A 19 -0.76 -12.40 18.38
C LYS A 19 -1.13 -12.65 16.92
N ALA A 20 -2.07 -13.56 16.68
CA ALA A 20 -2.59 -13.81 15.33
C ALA A 20 -3.24 -12.56 14.74
N GLN A 21 -3.99 -11.81 15.56
CA GLN A 21 -4.50 -10.48 15.24
C GLN A 21 -3.99 -9.48 16.27
N GLU A 22 -3.35 -8.42 15.84
CA GLU A 22 -2.75 -7.41 16.71
C GLU A 22 -3.03 -6.00 16.17
N LEU A 23 -3.50 -5.11 17.08
CA LEU A 23 -3.58 -3.68 16.81
C LEU A 23 -2.31 -3.01 17.35
N VAL A 24 -1.51 -2.44 16.45
CA VAL A 24 -0.33 -1.64 16.78
C VAL A 24 -0.72 -0.17 16.69
N VAL A 25 -0.50 0.57 17.77
CA VAL A 25 -0.80 2.01 17.83
C VAL A 25 0.50 2.79 17.91
N PHE A 26 0.62 3.79 17.07
CA PHE A 26 1.77 4.70 16.99
C PHE A 26 1.37 6.08 17.52
N SER A 27 2.27 6.73 18.24
CA SER A 27 2.23 8.18 18.40
C SER A 27 3.20 8.76 17.37
N SER A 28 2.67 9.45 16.37
CA SER A 28 3.46 9.91 15.23
C SER A 28 3.77 11.41 15.30
N GLU A 29 5.04 11.75 15.07
CA GLU A 29 5.45 13.15 14.91
C GLU A 29 5.03 13.67 13.51
N HIS A 30 5.08 12.83 12.47
CA HIS A 30 4.71 13.19 11.10
C HIS A 30 3.21 13.39 10.88
N LEU A 31 2.39 12.69 11.66
CA LEU A 31 0.93 12.77 11.55
C LEU A 31 0.31 13.75 12.54
N HIS A 32 1.07 14.20 13.58
CA HIS A 32 0.61 15.00 14.72
C HIS A 32 -0.55 14.36 15.51
N CYS A 33 -0.71 13.05 15.40
CA CYS A 33 -1.74 12.27 16.08
C CYS A 33 -1.30 10.80 16.21
N ASN A 34 -2.13 10.00 16.88
CA ASN A 34 -1.94 8.56 16.89
C ASN A 34 -2.44 7.95 15.57
N ASP A 35 -1.73 6.94 15.10
CA ASP A 35 -2.15 6.08 14.02
C ASP A 35 -2.28 4.63 14.47
N SER A 36 -3.04 3.83 13.74
CA SER A 36 -3.33 2.43 14.04
C SER A 36 -3.02 1.53 12.84
N VAL A 37 -2.33 0.44 13.11
CA VAL A 37 -2.06 -0.60 12.12
C VAL A 37 -2.59 -1.93 12.63
N LEU A 38 -3.46 -2.57 11.87
CA LEU A 38 -3.98 -3.89 12.20
C LEU A 38 -3.16 -4.95 11.47
N VAL A 39 -2.60 -5.88 12.23
CA VAL A 39 -1.75 -6.95 11.70
C VAL A 39 -2.42 -8.29 11.93
N TYR A 40 -2.54 -9.08 10.87
CA TYR A 40 -2.99 -10.47 10.90
C TYR A 40 -1.81 -11.38 10.57
N SER A 41 -1.59 -12.43 11.36
CA SER A 41 -0.55 -13.43 11.12
C SER A 41 -1.15 -14.84 11.09
N PRO A 42 -0.63 -15.76 10.27
CA PRO A 42 -1.09 -17.15 10.28
C PRO A 42 -1.02 -17.73 11.69
N THR A 43 -2.11 -18.34 12.16
CA THR A 43 -2.24 -18.86 13.53
C THR A 43 -1.15 -19.87 13.88
N SER A 44 -0.77 -20.71 12.92
CA SER A 44 0.30 -21.72 13.09
C SER A 44 1.73 -21.14 13.10
N GLN A 45 1.89 -19.87 12.73
CA GLN A 45 3.20 -19.23 12.53
C GLN A 45 3.31 -17.86 13.24
N ILE A 46 2.54 -17.62 14.29
CA ILE A 46 2.48 -16.31 14.98
C ILE A 46 3.88 -15.79 15.36
N MET A 47 4.75 -16.68 15.84
CA MET A 47 6.11 -16.34 16.27
C MET A 47 7.14 -16.31 15.15
N ALA A 48 6.76 -16.69 13.91
CA ALA A 48 7.69 -16.71 12.81
C ALA A 48 8.00 -15.28 12.34
N ARG A 49 9.29 -15.00 12.15
CA ARG A 49 9.77 -13.79 11.49
C ARG A 49 9.90 -14.03 10.00
N GLU A 50 9.98 -12.94 9.22
CA GLU A 50 10.21 -12.99 7.77
C GLU A 50 9.19 -13.85 7.01
N LEU A 51 7.94 -13.84 7.50
CA LEU A 51 6.83 -14.44 6.75
C LEU A 51 6.61 -13.66 5.44
N PRO A 52 6.09 -14.31 4.41
CA PRO A 52 5.50 -13.58 3.30
C PRO A 52 4.54 -12.54 3.85
N THR A 53 4.77 -11.27 3.53
CA THR A 53 4.03 -10.15 4.13
C THR A 53 3.40 -9.30 3.04
N LEU A 54 2.11 -9.01 3.18
CA LEU A 54 1.38 -8.09 2.34
C LEU A 54 0.97 -6.86 3.16
N PHE A 55 1.47 -5.68 2.80
CA PHE A 55 0.85 -4.42 3.20
C PHE A 55 -0.39 -4.19 2.36
N LEU A 56 -1.55 -4.01 3.01
CA LEU A 56 -2.86 -3.95 2.34
C LEU A 56 -3.58 -2.65 2.69
N LEU A 57 -3.58 -1.70 1.73
CA LEU A 57 -4.05 -0.34 1.93
C LEU A 57 -5.54 -0.20 1.61
N HIS A 58 -6.27 0.56 2.45
CA HIS A 58 -7.69 0.84 2.25
C HIS A 58 -7.93 2.00 1.28
N GLY A 59 -9.19 2.20 0.86
CA GLY A 59 -9.60 3.28 -0.04
C GLY A 59 -9.97 4.58 0.68
N TYR A 60 -10.38 5.56 -0.12
CA TYR A 60 -10.91 6.84 0.37
C TYR A 60 -12.08 6.62 1.34
N SER A 61 -12.15 7.42 2.39
CA SER A 61 -13.11 7.33 3.50
C SER A 61 -13.03 6.09 4.38
N GLY A 62 -12.01 5.25 4.18
CA GLY A 62 -11.78 4.04 4.95
C GLY A 62 -10.90 4.23 6.18
N CYS A 63 -10.49 3.11 6.76
CA CYS A 63 -9.56 3.02 7.87
C CYS A 63 -8.86 1.65 7.91
N TYR A 64 -7.88 1.50 8.79
CA TYR A 64 -7.14 0.24 9.01
C TYR A 64 -8.01 -1.02 9.18
N ALA A 65 -9.24 -0.88 9.64
CA ALA A 65 -10.13 -2.00 9.93
C ALA A 65 -11.02 -2.43 8.76
N ASP A 66 -11.07 -1.66 7.66
CA ASP A 66 -12.06 -1.88 6.60
C ASP A 66 -11.93 -3.23 5.91
N TRP A 67 -10.72 -3.64 5.59
CA TRP A 67 -10.51 -4.96 5.00
C TRP A 67 -11.07 -6.08 5.89
N GLY A 68 -10.79 -6.04 7.20
CA GLY A 68 -11.31 -7.02 8.16
C GLY A 68 -12.81 -6.96 8.39
N ARG A 69 -13.47 -5.82 8.08
CA ARG A 69 -14.94 -5.70 8.13
C ARG A 69 -15.62 -6.34 6.93
N HIS A 70 -14.92 -6.42 5.80
CA HIS A 70 -15.48 -6.94 4.54
C HIS A 70 -15.02 -8.35 4.20
N MET A 71 -13.96 -8.85 4.86
CA MET A 71 -13.37 -10.16 4.58
C MET A 71 -12.75 -10.74 5.86
N ASP A 72 -12.84 -12.06 6.05
CA ASP A 72 -12.13 -12.75 7.12
C ASP A 72 -10.62 -12.85 6.77
N LEU A 73 -9.87 -11.79 7.10
CA LEU A 73 -8.44 -11.73 6.85
C LEU A 73 -7.63 -12.76 7.65
N GLN A 74 -8.14 -13.20 8.81
CA GLN A 74 -7.47 -14.26 9.56
C GLN A 74 -7.53 -15.59 8.81
N ALA A 75 -8.68 -15.95 8.26
CA ALA A 75 -8.81 -17.13 7.42
C ALA A 75 -7.95 -17.03 6.15
N VAL A 76 -7.83 -15.83 5.56
CA VAL A 76 -6.92 -15.61 4.42
C VAL A 76 -5.47 -15.86 4.81
N CYS A 77 -5.01 -15.31 5.94
CA CYS A 77 -3.65 -15.55 6.45
C CYS A 77 -3.38 -17.03 6.69
N ASP A 78 -4.31 -17.72 7.35
CA ASP A 78 -4.18 -19.15 7.66
C ASP A 78 -4.14 -20.04 6.41
N ALA A 79 -4.89 -19.66 5.36
CA ALA A 79 -4.95 -20.38 4.09
C ALA A 79 -3.74 -20.11 3.19
N THR A 80 -3.16 -18.90 3.22
CA THR A 80 -2.11 -18.49 2.28
C THR A 80 -0.71 -18.48 2.87
N GLY A 81 -0.59 -18.46 4.20
CA GLY A 81 0.68 -18.28 4.90
C GLY A 81 1.20 -16.85 4.90
N PHE A 82 0.49 -15.90 4.32
CA PHE A 82 0.85 -14.48 4.36
C PHE A 82 0.50 -13.83 5.69
N ARG A 83 1.39 -12.98 6.19
CA ARG A 83 1.02 -11.92 7.14
C ARG A 83 0.41 -10.77 6.36
N ILE A 84 -0.72 -10.21 6.86
CA ILE A 84 -1.37 -9.05 6.26
C ILE A 84 -1.29 -7.88 7.24
N VAL A 85 -0.79 -6.74 6.75
CA VAL A 85 -0.57 -5.51 7.51
C VAL A 85 -1.46 -4.42 6.92
N CYS A 86 -2.40 -3.91 7.71
CA CYS A 86 -3.38 -2.91 7.29
C CYS A 86 -3.13 -1.58 8.03
N PRO A 87 -2.30 -0.66 7.49
CA PRO A 87 -2.11 0.67 8.09
C PRO A 87 -3.33 1.56 7.83
N ASP A 88 -3.56 2.54 8.71
CA ASP A 88 -4.55 3.57 8.49
C ASP A 88 -4.01 4.63 7.53
N GLY A 89 -4.69 4.82 6.42
CA GLY A 89 -4.41 5.89 5.45
C GLY A 89 -5.26 7.13 5.70
N PHE A 90 -5.99 7.19 6.78
CA PHE A 90 -6.99 8.22 7.11
C PHE A 90 -8.03 8.41 5.99
N TYR A 91 -9.00 9.28 6.27
CA TYR A 91 -10.14 9.48 5.36
C TYR A 91 -9.75 9.89 3.93
N LYS A 92 -8.70 10.73 3.77
CA LYS A 92 -8.35 11.37 2.50
C LYS A 92 -6.87 11.72 2.33
N SER A 93 -5.94 11.02 2.99
CA SER A 93 -4.51 11.34 2.90
C SER A 93 -3.91 11.11 1.50
N TRP A 94 -4.54 10.26 0.69
CA TRP A 94 -3.97 9.76 -0.56
C TRP A 94 -2.59 9.13 -0.39
N TYR A 95 -2.21 8.83 0.86
CA TYR A 95 -0.89 8.29 1.19
C TYR A 95 0.24 9.22 0.75
N LEU A 96 -0.04 10.53 0.76
CA LEU A 96 0.86 11.62 0.37
C LEU A 96 1.36 12.40 1.59
N ASN A 97 2.42 13.17 1.38
CA ASN A 97 2.78 14.26 2.28
C ASN A 97 2.04 15.53 1.85
N ASP A 98 1.51 16.28 2.80
CA ASP A 98 0.97 17.62 2.54
C ASP A 98 2.11 18.58 2.19
N ALA A 99 1.83 19.54 1.31
CA ALA A 99 2.80 20.56 0.91
C ALA A 99 3.19 21.48 2.09
N ASN A 100 2.29 21.66 3.06
CA ASN A 100 2.62 22.32 4.32
C ASN A 100 3.20 21.27 5.31
N PRO A 101 4.46 21.41 5.75
CA PRO A 101 5.09 20.44 6.66
C PRO A 101 4.45 20.39 8.06
N GLU A 102 3.65 21.37 8.44
CA GLU A 102 2.89 21.38 9.70
C GLU A 102 1.60 20.57 9.61
N ASN A 103 1.22 20.09 8.41
CA ASN A 103 0.10 19.20 8.19
C ASN A 103 0.58 17.74 8.16
N MET A 104 -0.34 16.82 7.88
CA MET A 104 -0.09 15.38 7.82
C MET A 104 0.98 15.01 6.77
N GLN A 105 2.06 14.39 7.21
CA GLN A 105 3.14 13.89 6.37
C GLN A 105 3.06 12.36 6.29
N TRP A 106 2.00 11.82 5.64
CA TRP A 106 1.68 10.39 5.71
C TRP A 106 2.78 9.49 5.12
N ARG A 107 3.36 9.88 3.98
CA ARG A 107 4.42 9.12 3.33
C ARG A 107 5.70 9.07 4.18
N SER A 108 6.06 10.19 4.82
CA SER A 108 7.17 10.25 5.78
C SER A 108 6.90 9.40 7.02
N PHE A 109 5.68 9.46 7.57
CA PHE A 109 5.28 8.56 8.65
C PHE A 109 5.49 7.10 8.28
N PHE A 110 5.03 6.69 7.10
CA PHE A 110 5.14 5.29 6.69
C PHE A 110 6.61 4.83 6.65
N TRP A 111 7.50 5.61 6.04
CA TRP A 111 8.90 5.22 5.85
C TRP A 111 9.79 5.44 7.08
N GLU A 112 9.53 6.46 7.86
CA GLU A 112 10.43 6.90 8.93
C GLU A 112 9.99 6.41 10.32
N GLU A 113 8.70 6.09 10.51
CA GLU A 113 8.14 5.64 11.78
C GLU A 113 7.49 4.26 11.68
N CYS A 114 6.52 4.07 10.78
CA CYS A 114 5.72 2.85 10.68
C CYS A 114 6.55 1.64 10.22
N TRP A 115 7.20 1.76 9.07
CA TRP A 115 8.01 0.67 8.51
C TRP A 115 9.12 0.20 9.48
N PRO A 116 9.99 1.06 10.02
CA PRO A 116 11.08 0.63 10.89
C PRO A 116 10.60 -0.09 12.15
N LEU A 117 9.50 0.38 12.75
CA LEU A 117 8.93 -0.22 13.95
C LEU A 117 8.35 -1.60 13.65
N LEU A 118 7.57 -1.74 12.58
CA LEU A 118 6.98 -3.01 12.18
C LEU A 118 8.05 -4.01 11.71
N ASP A 119 9.08 -3.55 10.99
CA ASP A 119 10.20 -4.40 10.57
C ASP A 119 10.98 -4.94 11.78
N ALA A 120 11.28 -4.08 12.75
CA ALA A 120 11.91 -4.52 14.00
C ALA A 120 11.09 -5.60 14.73
N ARG A 121 9.74 -5.53 14.63
CA ARG A 121 8.83 -6.46 15.30
C ARG A 121 8.62 -7.76 14.52
N TYR A 122 8.39 -7.68 13.21
CA TYR A 122 7.95 -8.81 12.40
C TYR A 122 9.05 -9.35 11.46
N GLY A 123 10.04 -8.54 11.08
CA GLY A 123 11.08 -8.85 10.10
C GLY A 123 10.52 -8.91 8.68
N PHE A 124 10.86 -7.92 7.86
CA PHE A 124 10.43 -7.86 6.46
C PHE A 124 11.60 -8.23 5.55
N ALA A 125 11.50 -9.39 4.91
CA ALA A 125 12.46 -9.80 3.88
C ALA A 125 11.99 -9.24 2.52
N PRO A 126 12.80 -8.43 1.81
CA PRO A 126 12.38 -7.80 0.56
C PRO A 126 11.86 -8.78 -0.50
N GLU A 127 12.43 -9.98 -0.57
CA GLU A 127 12.03 -11.03 -1.50
C GLU A 127 10.68 -11.69 -1.15
N LYS A 128 10.13 -11.40 0.04
CA LYS A 128 8.86 -11.94 0.55
C LYS A 128 7.85 -10.85 0.92
N THR A 129 8.20 -9.57 0.71
CA THR A 129 7.34 -8.46 1.08
C THR A 129 6.65 -7.87 -0.15
N PHE A 130 5.35 -7.69 -0.05
CA PHE A 130 4.49 -7.14 -1.09
C PHE A 130 3.65 -6.00 -0.52
N ILE A 131 3.14 -5.16 -1.41
CA ILE A 131 2.22 -4.09 -1.07
C ILE A 131 1.08 -4.04 -2.08
N ASP A 132 -0.14 -3.86 -1.62
CA ASP A 132 -1.34 -3.79 -2.46
C ASP A 132 -2.39 -2.87 -1.82
N GLY A 133 -3.41 -2.52 -2.55
CA GLY A 133 -4.51 -1.74 -2.00
C GLY A 133 -5.61 -1.50 -3.01
N LEU A 134 -6.74 -1.02 -2.50
CA LEU A 134 -7.90 -0.68 -3.33
C LEU A 134 -8.04 0.84 -3.51
N SER A 135 -8.46 1.29 -4.71
CA SER A 135 -8.82 2.69 -4.97
C SER A 135 -7.70 3.67 -4.59
N MET A 136 -7.93 4.60 -3.65
CA MET A 136 -6.90 5.46 -3.04
C MET A 136 -5.71 4.63 -2.52
N GLY A 137 -5.98 3.46 -1.91
CA GLY A 137 -4.95 2.54 -1.44
C GLY A 137 -4.15 1.90 -2.56
N GLY A 138 -4.76 1.63 -3.72
CA GLY A 138 -4.06 1.15 -4.91
C GLY A 138 -3.07 2.20 -5.46
N HIS A 139 -3.45 3.48 -5.43
CA HIS A 139 -2.53 4.59 -5.68
C HIS A 139 -1.39 4.61 -4.66
N GLY A 140 -1.73 4.56 -3.36
CA GLY A 140 -0.76 4.57 -2.27
C GLY A 140 0.23 3.41 -2.36
N ALA A 141 -0.27 2.18 -2.54
CA ALA A 141 0.53 0.98 -2.64
C ALA A 141 1.55 1.05 -3.78
N MET A 142 1.09 1.44 -4.98
CA MET A 142 1.98 1.56 -6.12
C MET A 142 3.03 2.66 -5.91
N ASN A 143 2.66 3.81 -5.34
CA ASN A 143 3.61 4.90 -5.10
C ASN A 143 4.63 4.56 -4.01
N LEU A 144 4.23 3.91 -2.93
CA LEU A 144 5.17 3.42 -1.91
C LEU A 144 6.13 2.37 -2.48
N PHE A 145 5.64 1.46 -3.31
CA PHE A 145 6.51 0.55 -4.05
C PHE A 145 7.53 1.30 -4.92
N LEU A 146 7.08 2.32 -5.66
CA LEU A 146 7.95 3.12 -6.53
C LEU A 146 8.90 4.05 -5.76
N ASP A 147 8.63 4.35 -4.50
CA ASP A 147 9.58 5.04 -3.62
C ASP A 147 10.80 4.17 -3.30
N HIS A 148 10.54 2.90 -2.91
CA HIS A 148 11.54 1.95 -2.46
C HIS A 148 11.29 0.54 -3.03
N PRO A 149 11.41 0.35 -4.37
CA PRO A 149 11.15 -0.95 -4.98
C PRO A 149 12.09 -2.04 -4.50
N GLU A 150 13.27 -1.69 -3.98
CA GLU A 150 14.23 -2.63 -3.38
C GLU A 150 13.70 -3.31 -2.12
N ARG A 151 12.72 -2.71 -1.43
CA ARG A 151 12.11 -3.25 -0.20
C ARG A 151 10.99 -4.26 -0.45
N PHE A 152 10.55 -4.41 -1.71
CA PHE A 152 9.44 -5.26 -2.07
C PHE A 152 9.79 -6.27 -3.18
N ARG A 153 9.19 -7.43 -3.12
CA ARG A 153 9.18 -8.41 -4.22
C ARG A 153 8.27 -7.97 -5.36
N GLY A 154 7.17 -7.30 -5.02
CA GLY A 154 6.21 -6.79 -5.98
C GLY A 154 5.13 -5.92 -5.35
N ALA A 155 4.29 -5.36 -6.21
CA ALA A 155 3.18 -4.51 -5.81
C ALA A 155 1.90 -4.84 -6.57
N GLY A 156 0.76 -4.54 -5.94
CA GLY A 156 -0.56 -4.64 -6.55
C GLY A 156 -1.34 -3.33 -6.51
N SER A 157 -2.41 -3.32 -7.30
CA SER A 157 -3.39 -2.23 -7.30
C SER A 157 -4.74 -2.75 -7.78
N MET A 158 -5.75 -2.66 -6.93
CA MET A 158 -7.14 -3.02 -7.24
C MET A 158 -7.96 -1.75 -7.46
N SER A 159 -8.39 -1.47 -8.68
CA SER A 159 -9.11 -0.23 -9.03
C SER A 159 -8.36 1.05 -8.62
N GLY A 160 -7.03 1.02 -8.60
CA GLY A 160 -6.23 2.16 -8.15
C GLY A 160 -6.20 3.30 -9.14
N ILE A 161 -6.16 4.53 -8.61
CA ILE A 161 -6.03 5.73 -9.44
C ILE A 161 -4.55 5.95 -9.75
N LEU A 162 -4.00 5.19 -10.70
CA LEU A 162 -2.58 5.16 -11.03
C LEU A 162 -2.12 6.32 -11.93
N ALA A 163 -3.09 7.02 -12.54
CA ALA A 163 -2.94 8.29 -13.25
C ALA A 163 -3.91 9.30 -12.61
N LEU A 164 -3.40 10.26 -11.85
CA LEU A 164 -4.20 11.09 -10.95
C LEU A 164 -5.16 12.05 -11.64
N HIS A 165 -4.90 12.44 -12.89
CA HIS A 165 -5.84 13.25 -13.66
C HIS A 165 -7.20 12.56 -13.90
N HIS A 166 -7.27 11.22 -13.73
CA HIS A 166 -8.53 10.46 -13.72
C HIS A 166 -9.22 10.40 -12.34
N SER A 167 -8.76 11.13 -11.32
CA SER A 167 -9.22 11.00 -9.92
C SER A 167 -10.69 11.37 -9.66
N GLY A 168 -11.44 11.82 -10.66
CA GLY A 168 -12.86 12.09 -10.55
C GLY A 168 -13.21 13.10 -9.46
N GLY A 169 -13.97 12.69 -8.44
CA GLY A 169 -14.39 13.55 -7.32
C GLY A 169 -13.24 14.07 -6.43
N SER A 170 -12.04 13.52 -6.54
CA SER A 170 -10.86 13.97 -5.78
C SER A 170 -10.00 15.02 -6.50
N ARG A 171 -10.47 15.53 -7.64
CA ARG A 171 -9.76 16.55 -8.45
C ARG A 171 -9.42 17.83 -7.68
N GLN A 172 -10.11 18.14 -6.59
CA GLN A 172 -9.81 19.29 -5.71
C GLN A 172 -9.00 18.88 -4.47
N ILE A 173 -9.11 17.64 -4.04
CA ILE A 173 -8.47 17.16 -2.80
C ILE A 173 -6.97 16.95 -3.00
N ILE A 174 -6.58 16.28 -4.08
CA ILE A 174 -5.17 15.96 -4.36
C ILE A 174 -4.35 17.22 -4.60
N PRO A 175 -4.77 18.17 -5.46
CA PRO A 175 -4.08 19.45 -5.60
C PRO A 175 -3.94 20.22 -4.29
N ALA A 176 -4.99 20.27 -3.47
CA ALA A 176 -4.96 20.94 -2.17
C ALA A 176 -3.92 20.32 -1.22
N ILE A 177 -3.79 18.99 -1.18
CA ILE A 177 -2.72 18.31 -0.41
C ILE A 177 -1.34 18.71 -0.93
N LEU A 178 -1.18 18.81 -2.23
CA LEU A 178 0.10 19.09 -2.90
C LEU A 178 0.41 20.59 -3.03
N GLY A 179 -0.47 21.47 -2.51
CA GLY A 179 -0.26 22.91 -2.53
C GLY A 179 -0.37 23.55 -3.91
N VAL A 180 -1.13 22.96 -4.82
CA VAL A 180 -1.38 23.44 -6.19
C VAL A 180 -2.89 23.59 -6.43
N GLU A 181 -3.28 24.28 -7.52
CA GLU A 181 -4.69 24.55 -7.79
C GLU A 181 -5.36 23.52 -8.71
N ASP A 182 -4.58 22.92 -9.64
CA ASP A 182 -5.13 22.08 -10.70
C ASP A 182 -4.61 20.62 -10.61
N ILE A 183 -5.47 19.67 -10.94
CA ILE A 183 -5.14 18.25 -11.05
C ILE A 183 -4.16 17.99 -12.22
N GLU A 184 -4.11 18.85 -13.22
CA GLU A 184 -3.21 18.77 -14.36
C GLU A 184 -1.82 19.40 -14.08
N ASP A 185 -1.59 19.91 -12.85
CA ASP A 185 -0.30 20.48 -12.47
C ASP A 185 0.82 19.41 -12.52
N PRO A 186 2.02 19.78 -13.00
CA PRO A 186 3.18 18.86 -13.02
C PRO A 186 3.52 18.25 -11.66
N VAL A 187 3.23 18.93 -10.55
CA VAL A 187 3.41 18.40 -9.19
C VAL A 187 2.50 17.20 -8.95
N VAL A 188 1.24 17.27 -9.40
CA VAL A 188 0.30 16.13 -9.35
C VAL A 188 0.74 15.01 -10.28
N ALA A 189 1.14 15.36 -11.50
CA ALA A 189 1.63 14.39 -12.46
C ALA A 189 2.85 13.60 -11.93
N ALA A 190 3.74 14.26 -11.18
CA ALA A 190 4.88 13.62 -10.52
C ALA A 190 4.48 12.62 -9.42
N GLN A 191 3.26 12.68 -8.88
CA GLN A 191 2.71 11.71 -7.94
C GLN A 191 1.90 10.60 -8.63
N SER A 192 1.66 10.69 -9.92
CA SER A 192 0.99 9.63 -10.69
C SER A 192 1.95 8.46 -10.93
N ALA A 193 1.53 7.25 -10.53
CA ALA A 193 2.37 6.05 -10.65
C ALA A 193 2.81 5.77 -12.09
N VAL A 194 1.95 6.08 -13.08
CA VAL A 194 2.25 5.92 -14.51
C VAL A 194 3.51 6.67 -14.93
N ASN A 195 3.79 7.82 -14.34
CA ASN A 195 4.96 8.65 -14.65
C ASN A 195 6.22 8.25 -13.87
N ARG A 196 6.12 7.28 -12.97
CA ARG A 196 7.18 6.89 -12.04
C ARG A 196 7.74 5.49 -12.29
N LEU A 197 7.22 4.75 -13.25
CA LEU A 197 7.62 3.36 -13.52
C LEU A 197 9.13 3.18 -13.73
N GLY A 198 9.80 4.15 -14.33
CA GLY A 198 11.24 4.12 -14.56
C GLY A 198 12.09 3.94 -13.29
N ARG A 199 11.55 4.32 -12.11
CA ARG A 199 12.23 4.18 -10.82
C ARG A 199 12.59 2.73 -10.45
N ILE A 200 11.80 1.77 -10.92
CA ILE A 200 12.09 0.34 -10.66
C ILE A 200 13.45 -0.01 -11.27
N LYS A 201 13.68 0.35 -12.53
CA LYS A 201 14.95 0.08 -13.21
C LYS A 201 16.09 0.91 -12.65
N GLU A 202 15.81 2.17 -12.33
CA GLU A 202 16.79 3.09 -11.71
C GLU A 202 17.37 2.53 -10.41
N ILE A 203 16.50 1.97 -9.54
CA ILE A 203 16.89 1.53 -8.19
C ILE A 203 17.29 0.05 -8.16
N CYS A 204 16.56 -0.81 -8.85
CA CYS A 204 16.70 -2.27 -8.79
C CYS A 204 17.43 -2.87 -10.01
N GLY A 205 17.72 -2.08 -11.04
CA GLY A 205 18.27 -2.62 -12.29
C GLY A 205 17.32 -3.65 -12.91
N ASP A 206 17.85 -4.81 -13.26
CA ASP A 206 17.09 -5.92 -13.87
C ASP A 206 16.56 -6.92 -12.83
N ALA A 207 16.58 -6.57 -11.52
CA ALA A 207 16.01 -7.44 -10.49
C ALA A 207 14.51 -7.68 -10.75
N PRO A 208 14.04 -8.94 -10.73
CA PRO A 208 12.67 -9.24 -11.09
C PRO A 208 11.69 -8.69 -10.06
N LYS A 209 10.79 -7.84 -10.50
CA LYS A 209 9.68 -7.29 -9.72
C LYS A 209 8.36 -7.69 -10.37
N LEU A 210 7.35 -8.02 -9.55
CA LEU A 210 6.03 -8.37 -10.04
C LEU A 210 5.06 -7.21 -9.78
N ILE A 211 4.32 -6.81 -10.82
CA ILE A 211 3.23 -5.85 -10.72
C ILE A 211 1.92 -6.57 -11.03
N VAL A 212 0.93 -6.51 -10.13
CA VAL A 212 -0.41 -7.08 -10.33
C VAL A 212 -1.42 -5.95 -10.32
N VAL A 213 -2.11 -5.75 -11.43
CA VAL A 213 -3.11 -4.68 -11.57
C VAL A 213 -4.46 -5.29 -11.89
N SER A 214 -5.50 -4.83 -11.23
CA SER A 214 -6.85 -5.28 -11.51
C SER A 214 -7.87 -4.14 -11.48
N CYS A 215 -8.91 -4.25 -12.33
CA CYS A 215 -10.00 -3.29 -12.39
C CYS A 215 -11.28 -3.93 -12.93
N GLY A 216 -12.42 -3.48 -12.42
CA GLY A 216 -13.71 -3.81 -13.01
C GLY A 216 -13.93 -3.07 -14.33
N LEU A 217 -14.54 -3.72 -15.33
CA LEU A 217 -14.86 -3.09 -16.61
C LEU A 217 -15.96 -2.01 -16.52
N GLN A 218 -16.72 -2.01 -15.41
CA GLN A 218 -17.72 -0.98 -15.09
C GLN A 218 -17.20 0.02 -14.04
N ASP A 219 -15.91 -0.05 -13.72
CA ASP A 219 -15.30 0.86 -12.76
C ASP A 219 -15.04 2.23 -13.40
N LYS A 220 -15.45 3.30 -12.73
CA LYS A 220 -15.21 4.69 -13.19
C LYS A 220 -13.72 5.05 -13.32
N PHE A 221 -12.83 4.30 -12.66
CA PHE A 221 -11.39 4.49 -12.71
C PHE A 221 -10.68 3.54 -13.69
N LEU A 222 -11.43 2.79 -14.50
CA LEU A 222 -10.86 1.94 -15.55
C LEU A 222 -9.87 2.71 -16.47
N PRO A 223 -10.14 3.96 -16.88
CA PRO A 223 -9.19 4.71 -17.71
C PRO A 223 -7.82 4.91 -17.07
N ALA A 224 -7.76 5.15 -15.73
CA ALA A 224 -6.48 5.26 -15.01
C ALA A 224 -5.69 3.95 -15.01
N THR A 225 -6.40 2.82 -14.90
CA THR A 225 -5.81 1.48 -14.99
C THR A 225 -5.30 1.19 -16.40
N GLU A 226 -6.08 1.49 -17.44
CA GLU A 226 -5.70 1.24 -18.83
C GLU A 226 -4.47 2.05 -19.25
N GLU A 227 -4.38 3.32 -18.83
CA GLU A 227 -3.21 4.17 -19.07
C GLU A 227 -1.95 3.58 -18.43
N PHE A 228 -2.04 3.14 -17.15
CA PHE A 228 -0.93 2.50 -16.47
C PHE A 228 -0.53 1.17 -17.12
N VAL A 229 -1.49 0.34 -17.53
CA VAL A 229 -1.23 -0.92 -18.24
C VAL A 229 -0.57 -0.66 -19.60
N ALA A 230 -0.95 0.40 -20.31
CA ALA A 230 -0.27 0.78 -21.53
C ALA A 230 1.21 1.10 -21.30
N ALA A 231 1.52 1.88 -20.26
CA ALA A 231 2.90 2.17 -19.86
C ALA A 231 3.67 0.92 -19.41
N LEU A 232 3.02 -0.04 -18.75
CA LEU A 232 3.64 -1.32 -18.37
C LEU A 232 4.06 -2.16 -19.58
N LYS A 233 3.29 -2.16 -20.68
CA LYS A 233 3.62 -2.92 -21.89
C LYS A 233 4.98 -2.53 -22.46
N ASP A 234 5.33 -1.28 -22.35
CA ASP A 234 6.57 -0.73 -22.91
C ASP A 234 7.72 -0.76 -21.89
N SER A 235 7.44 -1.11 -20.63
CA SER A 235 8.41 -1.04 -19.53
C SER A 235 9.39 -2.23 -19.48
N GLY A 236 9.01 -3.37 -20.02
CA GLY A 236 9.77 -4.64 -19.90
C GLY A 236 9.62 -5.33 -18.53
N TYR A 237 8.78 -4.82 -17.61
CA TYR A 237 8.56 -5.45 -16.31
C TYR A 237 7.62 -6.66 -16.41
N LYS A 238 7.75 -7.57 -15.43
CA LYS A 238 6.79 -8.67 -15.27
C LYS A 238 5.51 -8.13 -14.63
N TYR A 239 4.39 -8.32 -15.30
CA TYR A 239 3.10 -7.87 -14.78
C TYR A 239 1.97 -8.84 -15.10
N VAL A 240 0.90 -8.75 -14.30
CA VAL A 240 -0.38 -9.43 -14.48
C VAL A 240 -1.48 -8.39 -14.48
N VAL A 241 -2.43 -8.51 -15.42
CA VAL A 241 -3.61 -7.64 -15.47
C VAL A 241 -4.86 -8.51 -15.40
N LEU A 242 -5.79 -8.14 -14.51
CA LEU A 242 -7.06 -8.83 -14.33
C LEU A 242 -8.22 -7.85 -14.57
N TYR A 243 -9.11 -8.19 -15.48
CA TYR A 243 -10.36 -7.49 -15.69
C TYR A 243 -11.55 -8.39 -15.40
N SER A 244 -12.62 -7.82 -14.84
CA SER A 244 -13.87 -8.51 -14.58
C SER A 244 -15.06 -7.60 -14.92
N PRO A 245 -16.27 -8.11 -15.12
CA PRO A 245 -17.47 -7.30 -15.42
C PRO A 245 -17.99 -6.49 -14.21
N GLU A 246 -17.18 -6.27 -13.20
CA GLU A 246 -17.52 -5.63 -11.94
C GLU A 246 -17.33 -4.10 -11.98
N ALA A 247 -17.80 -3.42 -10.90
CA ALA A 247 -17.67 -1.98 -10.68
C ALA A 247 -16.76 -1.68 -9.48
N HIS A 248 -16.65 -0.40 -9.07
CA HIS A 248 -15.86 0.10 -7.94
C HIS A 248 -16.51 -0.25 -6.60
N THR A 249 -16.43 -1.51 -6.17
CA THR A 249 -17.19 -2.04 -5.01
C THR A 249 -16.37 -3.01 -4.17
N TRP A 250 -16.75 -3.12 -2.89
CA TRP A 250 -16.17 -4.12 -1.98
C TRP A 250 -16.39 -5.57 -2.46
N THR A 251 -17.50 -5.87 -3.11
CA THR A 251 -17.74 -7.18 -3.73
C THR A 251 -16.62 -7.55 -4.70
N TYR A 252 -16.21 -6.59 -5.52
CA TYR A 252 -15.10 -6.78 -6.43
C TYR A 252 -13.76 -6.98 -5.70
N TRP A 253 -13.44 -6.09 -4.76
CA TRP A 253 -12.12 -6.11 -4.09
C TRP A 253 -11.91 -7.35 -3.23
N THR A 254 -12.95 -7.82 -2.52
CA THR A 254 -12.88 -9.07 -1.75
C THR A 254 -12.78 -10.31 -2.64
N TRP A 255 -13.35 -10.26 -3.85
CA TRP A 255 -13.21 -11.34 -4.83
C TRP A 255 -11.82 -11.37 -5.48
N VAL A 256 -11.22 -10.23 -5.79
CA VAL A 256 -9.96 -10.17 -6.55
C VAL A 256 -8.72 -10.29 -5.66
N LEU A 257 -8.77 -9.92 -4.38
CA LEU A 257 -7.62 -10.01 -3.47
C LEU A 257 -7.01 -11.42 -3.39
N PRO A 258 -7.79 -12.53 -3.28
CA PRO A 258 -7.22 -13.87 -3.32
C PRO A 258 -6.46 -14.19 -4.61
N LEU A 259 -6.85 -13.60 -5.74
CA LEU A 259 -6.13 -13.76 -7.01
C LEU A 259 -4.80 -13.01 -6.99
N HIS A 260 -4.75 -11.79 -6.44
CA HIS A 260 -3.49 -11.06 -6.23
C HIS A 260 -2.55 -11.86 -5.32
N LEU A 261 -3.02 -12.34 -4.17
CA LEU A 261 -2.25 -13.17 -3.24
C LEU A 261 -1.71 -14.45 -3.90
N LYS A 262 -2.49 -15.08 -4.80
CA LYS A 262 -2.02 -16.23 -5.58
C LYS A 262 -0.80 -15.86 -6.43
N PHE A 263 -0.85 -14.77 -7.20
CA PHE A 263 0.28 -14.34 -8.02
C PHE A 263 1.49 -13.92 -7.19
N PHE A 264 1.27 -13.29 -6.03
CA PHE A 264 2.34 -12.98 -5.09
C PHE A 264 2.98 -14.27 -4.52
N GLY A 265 2.18 -15.26 -4.17
CA GLY A 265 2.67 -16.57 -3.71
C GLY A 265 3.47 -17.32 -4.79
N GLU A 266 3.08 -17.23 -6.06
CA GLU A 266 3.81 -17.81 -7.18
C GLU A 266 5.14 -17.07 -7.47
N ALA A 267 5.32 -15.88 -6.93
CA ALA A 267 6.54 -15.08 -7.09
C ALA A 267 7.55 -15.28 -5.95
N LEU A 268 7.16 -15.98 -4.86
CA LEU A 268 8.07 -16.37 -3.78
C LEU A 268 9.01 -17.47 -4.23
#